data_2a1803f1754a131a46a2bc789b89ed14
#
_entry.id   2a1803f1754a131a46a2bc789b89ed14
#
_cell.length_a   1.000
_cell.length_b   1.000
_cell.length_c   1.000
_cell.angle_alpha   90.00
_cell.angle_beta   90.00
_cell.angle_gamma   90.00
#
_symmetry.space_group_name_H-M   'P 1'
#
loop_
_entity.id
_entity.type
_entity.pdbx_description
1 polymer ?
#
loop_
_entity_poly.entity_id
_entity_poly.type
_entity_poly.pdbx_seq_one_letter_code
_entity_poly.pdbx_strand_id
1 'polypeptide(L)'
;MRPSGNDERHRVVANGIVDLPWDFQLSGILTLGTGTPYNIFEDIGPRTIFRPNAGYPDGYNFIIPNAFAYRNLDLRLTKNFEVFGGQELSLFVDAINVFNFSNYSGFDGGTGDPSNPNPNFGMPSSVLFPTRTFQVGMRYSF
;
A
#
# COMPACT_ATOMS: atom_id res chain seq x y z
N MET A 1 -11.35 -9.48 22.31
CA MET A 1 -11.20 -8.16 21.69
C MET A 1 -11.23 -8.36 20.19
N ARG A 2 -12.10 -7.68 19.46
CA ARG A 2 -12.15 -7.74 18.00
C ARG A 2 -11.25 -6.65 17.44
N PRO A 3 -10.44 -6.91 16.37
CA PRO A 3 -9.69 -5.86 15.72
C PRO A 3 -10.66 -4.83 15.13
N SER A 4 -10.30 -3.56 15.24
CA SER A 4 -11.00 -2.47 14.55
C SER A 4 -10.76 -2.57 13.05
N GLY A 5 -11.69 -2.07 12.22
CA GLY A 5 -11.51 -2.04 10.76
C GLY A 5 -10.28 -1.26 10.28
N ASN A 6 -9.62 -0.53 11.17
CA ASN A 6 -8.38 0.22 10.90
C ASN A 6 -7.13 -0.40 11.56
N ASP A 7 -7.25 -1.62 12.09
CA ASP A 7 -6.17 -2.28 12.83
C ASP A 7 -5.20 -3.00 11.87
N GLU A 8 -4.18 -2.31 11.39
CA GLU A 8 -3.06 -2.94 10.71
C GLU A 8 -2.10 -3.52 11.76
N ARG A 9 -2.04 -4.84 11.88
CA ARG A 9 -1.31 -5.51 12.97
C ARG A 9 0.20 -5.46 12.85
N HIS A 10 0.72 -5.56 11.63
CA HIS A 10 2.16 -5.60 11.41
C HIS A 10 2.53 -4.71 10.25
N ARG A 11 3.49 -3.83 10.49
CA ARG A 11 4.12 -3.00 9.46
C ARG A 11 5.62 -3.03 9.63
N VAL A 12 6.32 -3.27 8.53
CA VAL A 12 7.78 -3.18 8.45
C VAL A 12 8.13 -2.05 7.50
N VAL A 13 9.00 -1.16 7.96
CA VAL A 13 9.57 -0.09 7.14
C VAL A 13 11.08 -0.22 7.20
N ALA A 14 11.71 -0.35 6.05
CA ALA A 14 13.15 -0.33 5.90
C ALA A 14 13.52 0.82 4.97
N ASN A 15 14.53 1.61 5.33
CA ASN A 15 15.05 2.67 4.50
C ASN A 15 16.58 2.62 4.47
N GLY A 16 17.15 3.20 3.42
CA GLY A 16 18.59 3.25 3.27
C GLY A 16 19.02 4.26 2.22
N ILE A 17 20.28 4.66 2.34
CA ILE A 17 20.96 5.54 1.39
C ILE A 17 22.30 4.91 1.09
N VAL A 18 22.69 4.90 -0.19
CA VAL A 18 23.97 4.39 -0.67
C VAL A 18 24.57 5.40 -1.62
N ASP A 19 25.79 5.81 -1.34
CA ASP A 19 26.58 6.63 -2.25
C ASP A 19 27.22 5.74 -3.33
N LEU A 20 27.03 6.13 -4.57
CA LEU A 20 27.52 5.44 -5.74
C LEU A 20 28.69 6.22 -6.39
N PRO A 21 29.51 5.61 -7.22
CA PRO A 21 30.53 6.32 -7.98
C PRO A 21 29.96 7.49 -8.79
N TRP A 22 30.82 8.48 -9.08
CA TRP A 22 30.50 9.67 -9.88
C TRP A 22 29.42 10.57 -9.26
N ASP A 23 29.43 10.75 -7.93
CA ASP A 23 28.51 11.60 -7.16
C ASP A 23 27.03 11.26 -7.37
N PHE A 24 26.74 10.01 -7.66
CA PHE A 24 25.39 9.49 -7.58
C PHE A 24 25.07 9.03 -6.15
N GLN A 25 23.83 9.20 -5.75
CA GLN A 25 23.28 8.68 -4.50
C GLN A 25 21.96 7.97 -4.77
N LEU A 26 21.84 6.75 -4.31
CA LEU A 26 20.59 5.99 -4.35
C LEU A 26 20.00 5.92 -2.95
N SER A 27 18.75 6.33 -2.80
CA SER A 27 17.99 6.15 -1.57
C SER A 27 16.70 5.40 -1.84
N GLY A 28 16.22 4.68 -0.81
CA GLY A 28 15.00 3.90 -0.95
C GLY A 28 14.26 3.71 0.35
N ILE A 29 12.95 3.50 0.23
CA ILE A 29 12.05 3.17 1.33
C ILE A 29 11.20 1.98 0.91
N LEU A 30 11.34 0.87 1.62
CA LEU A 30 10.49 -0.31 1.50
C LEU A 30 9.47 -0.29 2.63
N THR A 31 8.19 -0.38 2.30
CA THR A 31 7.11 -0.54 3.26
C THR A 31 6.36 -1.83 2.96
N LEU A 32 6.22 -2.68 3.97
CA LEU A 32 5.43 -3.90 3.95
C LEU A 32 4.43 -3.86 5.10
N GLY A 33 3.17 -4.15 4.83
CA GLY A 33 2.12 -4.13 5.83
C GLY A 33 1.12 -5.27 5.64
N THR A 34 0.49 -5.71 6.73
CA THR A 34 -0.54 -6.76 6.68
C THR A 34 -1.86 -6.25 6.10
N GLY A 35 -1.98 -4.92 5.92
CA GLY A 35 -3.23 -4.29 5.52
C GLY A 35 -4.25 -4.21 6.65
N THR A 36 -5.37 -3.58 6.36
CA THR A 36 -6.49 -3.43 7.29
C THR A 36 -7.53 -4.53 7.04
N PRO A 37 -8.15 -5.06 8.11
CA PRO A 37 -9.23 -6.02 7.97
C PRO A 37 -10.47 -5.35 7.37
N TYR A 38 -11.30 -6.12 6.67
CA TYR A 38 -12.60 -5.66 6.19
C TYR A 38 -13.74 -6.45 6.82
N ASN A 39 -14.90 -5.83 6.90
CA ASN A 39 -16.09 -6.42 7.49
C ASN A 39 -16.84 -7.27 6.47
N ILE A 40 -17.41 -8.37 6.94
CA ILE A 40 -18.34 -9.20 6.17
C ILE A 40 -19.75 -8.88 6.62
N PHE A 41 -20.65 -8.74 5.67
CA PHE A 41 -22.07 -8.55 5.93
C PHE A 41 -22.90 -9.42 4.98
N GLU A 42 -24.05 -9.85 5.46
CA GLU A 42 -25.01 -10.65 4.74
C GLU A 42 -26.25 -9.80 4.42
N ASP A 43 -26.63 -9.74 3.14
CA ASP A 43 -27.87 -9.12 2.72
C ASP A 43 -28.98 -10.19 2.69
N ILE A 44 -29.89 -10.12 3.65
CA ILE A 44 -31.05 -11.01 3.72
C ILE A 44 -32.30 -10.21 3.37
N GLY A 45 -32.64 -10.13 2.08
CA GLY A 45 -33.83 -9.42 1.60
C GLY A 45 -33.79 -7.92 1.93
N PRO A 46 -34.90 -7.30 2.41
CA PRO A 46 -34.93 -5.86 2.65
C PRO A 46 -34.15 -5.40 3.88
N ARG A 47 -33.39 -6.27 4.52
CA ARG A 47 -32.58 -5.98 5.72
C ARG A 47 -31.14 -6.41 5.53
N THR A 48 -30.23 -5.46 5.60
CA THR A 48 -28.80 -5.74 5.75
C THR A 48 -28.54 -6.11 7.20
N ILE A 49 -28.18 -7.36 7.45
CA ILE A 49 -27.79 -7.82 8.77
C ILE A 49 -26.27 -7.86 8.82
N PHE A 50 -25.69 -7.00 9.62
CA PHE A 50 -24.29 -7.18 10.05
C PHE A 50 -24.21 -8.45 10.89
N ARG A 51 -23.80 -9.53 10.25
CA ARG A 51 -23.41 -10.74 10.95
C ARG A 51 -21.91 -10.80 10.96
N PRO A 52 -21.27 -10.38 12.04
CA PRO A 52 -19.81 -10.46 12.12
C PRO A 52 -19.29 -11.90 11.99
N ASN A 53 -20.16 -12.90 11.91
CA ASN A 53 -19.79 -14.32 11.90
C ASN A 53 -20.74 -15.21 11.08
N ALA A 54 -21.47 -14.72 10.10
CA ALA A 54 -22.38 -15.55 9.32
C ALA A 54 -21.63 -16.65 8.57
N GLY A 55 -21.55 -17.82 9.17
CA GLY A 55 -20.95 -19.03 8.58
C GLY A 55 -19.43 -19.11 8.59
N TYR A 56 -18.73 -18.13 9.17
CA TYR A 56 -17.28 -18.13 9.33
C TYR A 56 -16.90 -18.24 10.80
N PRO A 57 -15.81 -18.97 11.15
CA PRO A 57 -15.36 -19.09 12.54
C PRO A 57 -15.10 -17.73 13.18
N ASP A 58 -15.40 -17.61 14.46
CA ASP A 58 -15.13 -16.40 15.24
C ASP A 58 -13.71 -15.88 15.02
N GLY A 59 -13.59 -14.62 14.60
CA GLY A 59 -12.31 -13.93 14.45
C GLY A 59 -11.77 -13.85 13.02
N TYR A 60 -12.48 -14.31 12.00
CA TYR A 60 -12.12 -14.02 10.62
C TYR A 60 -12.40 -12.56 10.25
N ASN A 61 -11.47 -11.73 10.61
CA ASN A 61 -11.18 -10.56 9.80
C ASN A 61 -10.34 -11.08 8.65
N PHE A 62 -10.82 -10.97 7.43
CA PHE A 62 -10.06 -11.43 6.28
C PHE A 62 -8.77 -10.63 6.22
N ILE A 63 -7.72 -11.23 6.75
CA ILE A 63 -6.37 -10.91 6.35
C ILE A 63 -6.26 -11.53 4.97
N ILE A 64 -6.05 -10.70 3.97
CA ILE A 64 -5.82 -11.16 2.61
C ILE A 64 -4.77 -12.26 2.67
N PRO A 65 -5.01 -13.43 2.09
CA PRO A 65 -4.12 -14.59 2.20
C PRO A 65 -2.88 -14.39 1.35
N ASN A 66 -2.06 -13.43 1.67
CA ASN A 66 -0.68 -13.23 1.24
C ASN A 66 -0.08 -12.30 2.26
N ALA A 67 1.00 -12.72 2.88
CA ALA A 67 1.58 -12.16 4.11
C ALA A 67 1.75 -10.63 4.16
N PHE A 68 1.70 -9.94 3.02
CA PHE A 68 1.79 -8.48 2.95
C PHE A 68 0.78 -7.96 1.93
N ALA A 69 -0.39 -7.56 2.43
CA ALA A 69 -1.44 -6.92 1.64
C ALA A 69 -1.04 -5.53 1.13
N TYR A 70 -0.18 -4.84 1.89
CA TYR A 70 0.42 -3.58 1.51
C TYR A 70 1.91 -3.77 1.21
N ARG A 71 2.33 -3.34 0.02
CA ARG A 71 3.73 -3.40 -0.44
C ARG A 71 4.05 -2.15 -1.21
N ASN A 72 5.10 -1.48 -0.83
CA ASN A 72 5.58 -0.30 -1.56
C ASN A 72 7.10 -0.23 -1.51
N LEU A 73 7.73 0.04 -2.63
CA LEU A 73 9.14 0.42 -2.72
C LEU A 73 9.25 1.72 -3.50
N ASP A 74 9.74 2.73 -2.84
CA ASP A 74 10.08 4.01 -3.43
C ASP A 74 11.59 4.13 -3.53
N LEU A 75 12.08 4.59 -4.68
CA LEU A 75 13.49 4.83 -4.92
C LEU A 75 13.70 6.26 -5.40
N ARG A 76 14.80 6.85 -4.96
CA ARG A 76 15.32 8.11 -5.49
C ARG A 76 16.76 7.94 -5.93
N LEU A 77 17.05 8.33 -7.15
CA LEU A 77 18.39 8.50 -7.66
C LEU A 77 18.70 9.99 -7.75
N THR A 78 19.75 10.42 -7.08
CA THR A 78 20.25 11.80 -7.09
C THR A 78 21.63 11.84 -7.74
N LYS A 79 21.87 12.85 -8.58
CA LYS A 79 23.19 13.20 -9.10
C LYS A 79 23.56 14.60 -8.64
N ASN A 80 24.68 14.73 -7.97
CA ASN A 80 25.23 16.00 -7.54
C ASN A 80 26.27 16.51 -8.52
N PHE A 81 26.26 17.80 -8.76
CA PHE A 81 27.22 18.52 -9.58
C PHE A 81 27.79 19.68 -8.77
N GLU A 82 29.09 19.72 -8.64
CA GLU A 82 29.75 20.90 -8.13
C GLU A 82 29.80 21.99 -9.22
N VAL A 83 29.34 23.17 -8.87
CA VAL A 83 29.34 24.35 -9.73
C VAL A 83 30.37 25.36 -9.19
N PHE A 84 30.67 26.40 -9.97
CA PHE A 84 31.65 27.41 -9.55
C PHE A 84 31.34 28.05 -8.20
N GLY A 85 32.37 28.24 -7.37
CA GLY A 85 32.25 28.99 -6.11
C GLY A 85 31.70 28.21 -4.93
N GLY A 86 31.76 26.88 -4.93
CA GLY A 86 31.27 26.03 -3.86
C GLY A 86 29.74 25.83 -3.88
N GLN A 87 29.14 26.15 -5.00
CA GLN A 87 27.70 25.94 -5.24
C GLN A 87 27.47 24.49 -5.70
N GLU A 88 26.29 23.95 -5.37
CA GLU A 88 25.91 22.58 -5.73
C GLU A 88 24.57 22.56 -6.46
N LEU A 89 24.52 21.80 -7.56
CA LEU A 89 23.30 21.48 -8.29
C LEU A 89 23.03 19.98 -8.14
N SER A 90 21.91 19.63 -7.52
CA SER A 90 21.42 18.26 -7.41
C SER A 90 20.25 18.04 -8.36
N LEU A 91 20.35 17.03 -9.21
CA LEU A 91 19.25 16.53 -10.04
C LEU A 91 18.78 15.20 -9.44
N PHE A 92 17.47 15.00 -9.33
CA PHE A 92 16.95 13.75 -8.81
C PHE A 92 15.74 13.23 -9.59
N VAL A 93 15.63 11.91 -9.60
CA VAL A 93 14.49 11.18 -10.16
C VAL A 93 13.93 10.30 -9.06
N ASP A 94 12.64 10.45 -8.78
CA ASP A 94 11.88 9.58 -7.90
C ASP A 94 11.10 8.57 -8.72
N ALA A 95 11.14 7.33 -8.28
CA ALA A 95 10.30 6.25 -8.75
C ALA A 95 9.45 5.74 -7.57
N ILE A 96 8.20 6.18 -7.51
CA ILE A 96 7.26 5.80 -6.46
C ILE A 96 6.57 4.52 -6.89
N ASN A 97 6.47 3.55 -5.99
CA ASN A 97 5.92 2.23 -6.25
C ASN A 97 6.59 1.55 -7.47
N VAL A 98 7.93 1.42 -7.40
CA VAL A 98 8.80 0.93 -8.49
C VAL A 98 8.28 -0.36 -9.13
N PHE A 99 7.79 -1.29 -8.33
CA PHE A 99 7.28 -2.58 -8.81
C PHE A 99 5.82 -2.54 -9.26
N ASN A 100 5.18 -1.37 -9.20
CA ASN A 100 3.77 -1.21 -9.56
C ASN A 100 2.84 -2.16 -8.80
N PHE A 101 3.06 -2.33 -7.50
CA PHE A 101 2.19 -3.14 -6.66
C PHE A 101 0.79 -2.53 -6.58
N SER A 102 -0.22 -3.35 -6.73
CA SER A 102 -1.60 -2.96 -6.45
C SER A 102 -1.85 -3.09 -4.95
N ASN A 103 -2.00 -1.96 -4.27
CA ASN A 103 -2.35 -1.89 -2.86
C ASN A 103 -3.83 -1.52 -2.73
N TYR A 104 -4.61 -2.37 -2.10
CA TYR A 104 -6.06 -2.20 -1.99
C TYR A 104 -6.43 -1.64 -0.63
N SER A 105 -7.40 -0.71 -0.61
CA SER A 105 -7.94 -0.09 0.61
C SER A 105 -9.30 -0.65 1.00
N GLY A 106 -9.93 -1.43 0.15
CA GLY A 106 -11.23 -2.02 0.41
C GLY A 106 -11.46 -3.30 -0.38
N PHE A 107 -12.36 -4.09 0.15
CA PHE A 107 -12.82 -5.34 -0.45
C PHE A 107 -14.33 -5.42 -0.32
N ASP A 108 -14.98 -6.10 -1.26
CA ASP A 108 -16.41 -6.38 -1.18
C ASP A 108 -16.65 -7.42 -0.09
N GLY A 109 -17.24 -6.99 1.03
CA GLY A 109 -17.56 -7.83 2.17
C GLY A 109 -18.97 -8.41 2.13
N GLY A 110 -19.77 -8.08 1.12
CA GLY A 110 -21.15 -8.55 0.98
C GLY A 110 -21.18 -10.00 0.49
N THR A 111 -21.79 -10.91 1.25
CA THR A 111 -21.92 -12.32 0.85
C THR A 111 -23.06 -12.54 -0.16
N GLY A 112 -24.01 -11.59 -0.26
CA GLY A 112 -25.26 -11.75 -0.96
C GLY A 112 -26.28 -12.58 -0.19
N ASP A 113 -27.43 -12.83 -0.82
CA ASP A 113 -28.46 -13.72 -0.31
C ASP A 113 -28.08 -15.19 -0.56
N PRO A 114 -28.42 -16.15 0.33
CA PRO A 114 -28.16 -17.57 0.09
C PRO A 114 -28.71 -18.13 -1.23
N SER A 115 -29.79 -17.54 -1.75
CA SER A 115 -30.36 -17.90 -3.06
C SER A 115 -29.69 -17.15 -4.23
N ASN A 116 -28.94 -16.08 -3.96
CA ASN A 116 -28.24 -15.26 -4.94
C ASN A 116 -26.91 -14.76 -4.36
N PRO A 117 -25.88 -15.63 -4.26
CA PRO A 117 -24.58 -15.27 -3.71
C PRO A 117 -23.91 -14.14 -4.50
N ASN A 118 -23.23 -13.24 -3.82
CA ASN A 118 -22.50 -12.15 -4.44
C ASN A 118 -21.24 -12.71 -5.16
N PRO A 119 -21.15 -12.65 -6.48
CA PRO A 119 -19.99 -13.14 -7.23
C PRO A 119 -18.72 -12.31 -6.99
N ASN A 120 -18.85 -11.09 -6.47
CA ASN A 120 -17.74 -10.19 -6.20
C ASN A 120 -17.24 -10.26 -4.74
N PHE A 121 -17.81 -11.15 -3.92
CA PHE A 121 -17.39 -11.32 -2.54
C PHE A 121 -15.89 -11.54 -2.42
N GLY A 122 -15.22 -10.73 -1.59
CA GLY A 122 -13.77 -10.77 -1.40
C GLY A 122 -12.94 -10.11 -2.51
N MET A 123 -13.59 -9.58 -3.56
CA MET A 123 -12.85 -8.86 -4.60
C MET A 123 -12.44 -7.45 -4.14
N PRO A 124 -11.30 -6.95 -4.61
CA PRO A 124 -10.88 -5.57 -4.33
C PRO A 124 -11.90 -4.56 -4.86
N SER A 125 -12.32 -3.62 -4.02
CA SER A 125 -13.27 -2.56 -4.36
C SER A 125 -12.64 -1.19 -4.55
N SER A 126 -11.46 -0.97 -3.97
CA SER A 126 -10.76 0.31 -4.08
C SER A 126 -9.24 0.14 -3.95
N VAL A 127 -8.51 1.06 -4.58
CA VAL A 127 -7.05 1.10 -4.56
C VAL A 127 -6.58 2.19 -3.61
N LEU A 128 -5.61 1.87 -2.75
CA LEU A 128 -5.10 2.78 -1.72
C LEU A 128 -4.17 3.84 -2.31
N PHE A 129 -3.35 3.47 -3.28
CA PHE A 129 -2.39 4.37 -3.92
C PHE A 129 -2.39 4.21 -5.43
N PRO A 130 -1.99 5.28 -6.14
CA PRO A 130 -1.87 5.23 -7.59
C PRO A 130 -0.82 4.18 -8.01
N THR A 131 -0.89 3.85 -9.27
CA THR A 131 0.13 3.09 -9.99
C THR A 131 1.50 3.77 -9.90
N ARG A 132 2.53 3.07 -10.34
CA ARG A 132 3.90 3.59 -10.39
C ARG A 132 3.95 5.01 -10.98
N THR A 133 4.62 5.90 -10.26
CA THR A 133 4.76 7.31 -10.63
C THR A 133 6.23 7.70 -10.67
N PHE A 134 6.62 8.48 -11.67
CA PHE A 134 7.96 9.06 -11.76
C PHE A 134 7.87 10.58 -11.58
N GLN A 135 8.82 11.12 -10.81
CA GLN A 135 8.98 12.56 -10.62
C GLN A 135 10.44 12.93 -10.89
N VAL A 136 10.65 14.10 -11.46
CA VAL A 136 11.98 14.66 -11.68
C VAL A 136 12.04 16.02 -10.99
N GLY A 137 13.13 16.27 -10.30
CA GLY A 137 13.33 17.54 -9.63
C GLY A 137 14.79 17.97 -9.63
N MET A 138 15.00 19.22 -9.26
CA MET A 138 16.32 19.79 -9.08
C MET A 138 16.37 20.65 -7.82
N ARG A 139 17.56 20.71 -7.22
CA ARG A 139 17.88 21.57 -6.09
C ARG A 139 19.18 22.31 -6.40
N TYR A 140 19.18 23.60 -6.18
CA TYR A 140 20.37 24.44 -6.28
C TYR A 140 20.68 25.03 -4.91
N SER A 141 21.92 24.90 -4.45
CA SER A 141 22.42 25.43 -3.19
C SER A 141 23.58 26.39 -3.45
N PHE A 142 23.55 27.57 -2.83
CA PHE A 142 24.55 28.64 -2.98
C PHE A 142 24.99 29.16 -1.62
#